data_c95dfbc86b43edf90d5a514409a78c8d
#
_entry.id   c95dfbc86b43edf90d5a514409a78c8d
#
_cell.length_a   1.000
_cell.length_b   1.000
_cell.length_c   1.000
_cell.angle_alpha   90.00
_cell.angle_beta   90.00
_cell.angle_gamma   90.00
#
_symmetry.space_group_name_H-M   'P 1'
#
loop_
_entity.id
_entity.type
_entity.pdbx_description
1 polymer ?
#
loop_
_entity_poly.entity_id
_entity_poly.type
_entity_poly.pdbx_seq_one_letter_code
_entity_poly.pdbx_strand_id
1 'polypeptide(L)'
;MCREQEPDSPSHVAGRQLAEAVKNLVALWFSAVDDVRPRLPPRQIRALEAIARRPTLNVPALAEHLGIGLPTASRLCDRLEAAGLLRRHVRPGDRREVRLEVTDQGLRLLADVTERLSAYLADALEAVPPDRRLRLEQVLRAVQEADGEGSGQG
;
A
#
# COMPACT_ATOMS: atom_id res chain seq x y z
N MET A 1 21.39 7.04 -30.61
CA MET A 1 22.64 6.81 -29.88
C MET A 1 22.28 6.25 -28.52
N CYS A 2 22.24 4.92 -28.43
CA CYS A 2 21.98 4.22 -27.17
C CYS A 2 23.21 4.40 -26.26
N ARG A 3 23.02 5.05 -25.09
CA ARG A 3 24.01 4.98 -24.03
C ARG A 3 23.98 3.53 -23.53
N GLU A 4 24.97 2.76 -23.89
CA GLU A 4 25.32 1.53 -23.19
C GLU A 4 25.63 1.93 -21.75
N GLN A 5 24.70 1.62 -20.83
CA GLN A 5 24.96 1.78 -19.42
C GLN A 5 25.94 0.67 -19.03
N GLU A 6 27.18 1.06 -18.75
CA GLU A 6 28.20 0.15 -18.21
C GLU A 6 27.65 -0.50 -16.91
N PRO A 7 27.61 -1.83 -16.83
CA PRO A 7 26.97 -2.55 -15.72
C PRO A 7 27.65 -2.37 -14.35
N ASP A 8 28.81 -1.73 -14.30
CA ASP A 8 29.63 -1.54 -13.10
C ASP A 8 29.75 -0.07 -12.62
N SER A 9 28.90 0.83 -13.12
CA SER A 9 28.93 2.19 -12.58
C SER A 9 28.46 2.22 -11.10
N PRO A 10 29.01 3.12 -10.24
CA PRO A 10 28.59 3.23 -8.83
C PRO A 10 27.08 3.40 -8.66
N SER A 11 26.42 4.09 -9.57
CA SER A 11 24.97 4.27 -9.60
C SER A 11 24.23 2.96 -9.88
N HIS A 12 24.77 2.08 -10.71
CA HIS A 12 24.19 0.80 -11.05
C HIS A 12 24.31 -0.19 -9.88
N VAL A 13 25.44 -0.15 -9.16
CA VAL A 13 25.67 -0.96 -7.95
C VAL A 13 24.70 -0.50 -6.83
N ALA A 14 24.58 0.80 -6.60
CA ALA A 14 23.66 1.36 -5.64
C ALA A 14 22.18 1.01 -5.97
N GLY A 15 21.83 1.06 -7.26
CA GLY A 15 20.50 0.68 -7.74
C GLY A 15 20.18 -0.79 -7.46
N ARG A 16 21.12 -1.71 -7.67
CA ARG A 16 20.94 -3.14 -7.35
C ARG A 16 20.78 -3.38 -5.85
N GLN A 17 21.60 -2.74 -5.01
CA GLN A 17 21.50 -2.86 -3.56
C GLN A 17 20.14 -2.34 -3.06
N LEU A 18 19.68 -1.21 -3.59
CA LEU A 18 18.37 -0.67 -3.26
C LEU A 18 17.23 -1.61 -3.70
N ALA A 19 17.34 -2.19 -4.90
CA ALA A 19 16.35 -3.14 -5.42
C ALA A 19 16.24 -4.39 -4.52
N GLU A 20 17.36 -4.93 -4.03
CA GLU A 20 17.34 -6.05 -3.09
C GLU A 20 16.72 -5.66 -1.73
N ALA A 21 17.04 -4.48 -1.21
CA ALA A 21 16.42 -3.98 0.01
C ALA A 21 14.89 -3.82 -0.14
N VAL A 22 14.43 -3.27 -1.26
CA VAL A 22 13.00 -3.15 -1.54
C VAL A 22 12.32 -4.51 -1.65
N LYS A 23 12.94 -5.50 -2.31
CA LYS A 23 12.39 -6.87 -2.37
C LYS A 23 12.22 -7.48 -0.98
N ASN A 24 13.21 -7.29 -0.10
CA ASN A 24 13.11 -7.78 1.28
C ASN A 24 11.98 -7.10 2.06
N LEU A 25 11.81 -5.78 1.92
CA LEU A 25 10.69 -5.06 2.54
C LEU A 25 9.33 -5.53 2.01
N VAL A 26 9.23 -5.77 0.70
CA VAL A 26 8.02 -6.31 0.09
C VAL A 26 7.73 -7.72 0.60
N ALA A 27 8.74 -8.57 0.79
CA ALA A 27 8.57 -9.91 1.37
C ALA A 27 8.05 -9.84 2.82
N LEU A 28 8.55 -8.91 3.63
CA LEU A 28 8.03 -8.68 5.00
C LEU A 28 6.56 -8.23 4.98
N TRP A 29 6.19 -7.37 4.04
CA TRP A 29 4.79 -6.97 3.89
C TRP A 29 3.88 -8.16 3.53
N PHE A 30 4.30 -9.02 2.58
CA PHE A 30 3.56 -10.24 2.26
C PHE A 30 3.40 -11.16 3.47
N SER A 31 4.46 -11.34 4.25
CA SER A 31 4.40 -12.13 5.50
C SER A 31 3.41 -11.53 6.49
N ALA A 32 3.42 -10.21 6.67
CA ALA A 32 2.46 -9.53 7.54
C ALA A 32 1.02 -9.72 7.10
N VAL A 33 0.75 -9.66 5.79
CA VAL A 33 -0.58 -9.91 5.21
C VAL A 33 -1.02 -11.37 5.42
N ASP A 34 -0.11 -12.32 5.28
CA ASP A 34 -0.44 -13.75 5.47
C ASP A 34 -0.74 -14.12 6.92
N ASP A 35 -0.23 -13.35 7.88
CA ASP A 35 -0.41 -13.60 9.31
C ASP A 35 -1.70 -13.05 9.89
N VAL A 36 -2.38 -12.13 9.21
CA VAL A 36 -3.64 -11.56 9.71
C VAL A 36 -4.85 -12.42 9.38
N ARG A 37 -5.93 -12.24 10.13
CA ARG A 37 -7.21 -12.95 9.94
C ARG A 37 -8.36 -11.95 9.85
N PRO A 38 -9.32 -12.15 8.93
CA PRO A 38 -9.39 -13.23 7.93
C PRO A 38 -8.28 -13.11 6.88
N ARG A 39 -7.82 -14.24 6.33
CA ARG A 39 -6.85 -14.22 5.21
C ARG A 39 -7.47 -13.60 3.98
N LEU A 40 -6.83 -12.56 3.49
CA LEU A 40 -7.22 -11.89 2.26
C LEU A 40 -6.07 -11.94 1.23
N PRO A 41 -6.40 -12.11 -0.05
CA PRO A 41 -5.40 -11.91 -1.10
C PRO A 41 -4.78 -10.50 -1.01
N PRO A 42 -3.47 -10.35 -1.27
CA PRO A 42 -2.77 -9.06 -1.20
C PRO A 42 -3.45 -7.92 -1.98
N ARG A 43 -4.10 -8.22 -3.11
CA ARG A 43 -4.88 -7.23 -3.87
C ARG A 43 -6.06 -6.66 -3.09
N GLN A 44 -6.70 -7.45 -2.25
CA GLN A 44 -7.82 -6.99 -1.41
C GLN A 44 -7.33 -6.08 -0.30
N ILE A 45 -6.18 -6.38 0.32
CA ILE A 45 -5.53 -5.49 1.29
C ILE A 45 -5.18 -4.16 0.63
N ARG A 46 -4.53 -4.17 -0.54
CA ARG A 46 -4.20 -2.95 -1.28
C ARG A 46 -5.42 -2.11 -1.66
N ALA A 47 -6.53 -2.76 -2.00
CA ALA A 47 -7.78 -2.05 -2.27
C ALA A 47 -8.34 -1.38 -1.01
N LEU A 48 -8.37 -2.07 0.13
CA LEU A 48 -8.78 -1.49 1.41
C LEU A 48 -7.88 -0.31 1.81
N GLU A 49 -6.56 -0.43 1.67
CA GLU A 49 -5.61 0.66 1.91
C GLU A 49 -5.89 1.88 1.02
N ALA A 50 -6.13 1.66 -0.28
CA ALA A 50 -6.42 2.73 -1.22
C ALA A 50 -7.72 3.47 -0.86
N ILE A 51 -8.77 2.72 -0.48
CA ILE A 51 -10.06 3.28 -0.09
C ILE A 51 -9.95 4.04 1.25
N ALA A 52 -9.21 3.48 2.23
CA ALA A 52 -8.99 4.12 3.53
C ALA A 52 -8.27 5.47 3.40
N ARG A 53 -7.31 5.57 2.49
CA ARG A 53 -6.56 6.82 2.22
C ARG A 53 -7.37 7.85 1.42
N ARG A 54 -8.40 7.43 0.68
CA ARG A 54 -9.19 8.29 -0.23
C ARG A 54 -10.68 8.06 -0.02
N PRO A 55 -11.30 8.77 0.94
CA PRO A 55 -12.72 8.55 1.29
C PRO A 55 -13.73 8.84 0.18
N THR A 56 -13.29 9.48 -0.91
CA THR A 56 -14.14 9.80 -2.06
C THR A 56 -14.03 8.79 -3.20
N LEU A 57 -13.26 7.71 -3.01
CA LEU A 57 -12.99 6.74 -4.07
C LEU A 57 -14.26 5.98 -4.45
N ASN A 58 -14.50 5.83 -5.75
CA ASN A 58 -15.53 4.99 -6.34
C ASN A 58 -14.89 3.78 -7.06
N VAL A 59 -15.70 2.84 -7.55
CA VAL A 59 -15.18 1.61 -8.21
C VAL A 59 -14.35 1.91 -9.46
N PRO A 60 -14.74 2.83 -10.37
CA PRO A 60 -13.90 3.20 -11.52
C PRO A 60 -12.54 3.78 -11.12
N ALA A 61 -12.52 4.71 -10.16
CA ALA A 61 -11.27 5.30 -9.68
C ALA A 61 -10.38 4.28 -8.95
N LEU A 62 -10.97 3.32 -8.23
CA LEU A 62 -10.24 2.21 -7.65
C LEU A 62 -9.62 1.31 -8.72
N ALA A 63 -10.35 1.00 -9.80
CA ALA A 63 -9.87 0.21 -10.93
C ALA A 63 -8.64 0.86 -11.57
N GLU A 64 -8.71 2.16 -11.82
CA GLU A 64 -7.60 2.96 -12.35
C GLU A 64 -6.38 2.95 -11.39
N HIS A 65 -6.62 3.23 -10.10
CA HIS A 65 -5.57 3.24 -9.09
C HIS A 65 -4.83 1.90 -8.95
N LEU A 66 -5.56 0.79 -9.08
CA LEU A 66 -4.98 -0.56 -8.99
C LEU A 66 -4.45 -1.08 -10.34
N GLY A 67 -4.66 -0.37 -11.44
CA GLY A 67 -4.29 -0.81 -12.79
C GLY A 67 -5.02 -2.08 -13.23
N ILE A 68 -6.30 -2.22 -12.88
CA ILE A 68 -7.14 -3.39 -13.20
C ILE A 68 -8.41 -2.98 -13.95
N GLY A 69 -9.01 -3.93 -14.67
CA GLY A 69 -10.28 -3.68 -15.35
C GLY A 69 -11.45 -3.46 -14.37
N LEU A 70 -12.42 -2.64 -14.78
CA LEU A 70 -13.61 -2.32 -13.99
C LEU A 70 -14.39 -3.57 -13.50
N PRO A 71 -14.60 -4.64 -14.30
CA PRO A 71 -15.26 -5.85 -13.82
C PRO A 71 -14.49 -6.54 -12.68
N THR A 72 -13.14 -6.50 -12.72
CA THR A 72 -12.28 -7.06 -11.68
C THR A 72 -12.36 -6.25 -10.40
N ALA A 73 -12.33 -4.91 -10.50
CA ALA A 73 -12.49 -4.02 -9.36
C ALA A 73 -13.88 -4.18 -8.70
N SER A 74 -14.95 -4.31 -9.50
CA SER A 74 -16.31 -4.56 -8.98
C SER A 74 -16.38 -5.86 -8.17
N ARG A 75 -15.90 -6.97 -8.73
CA ARG A 75 -15.86 -8.27 -8.03
C ARG A 75 -15.01 -8.24 -6.76
N LEU A 76 -13.93 -7.46 -6.78
CA LEU A 76 -13.08 -7.27 -5.61
C LEU A 76 -13.85 -6.53 -4.51
N CYS A 77 -14.57 -5.46 -4.83
CA CYS A 77 -15.43 -4.74 -3.90
C CYS A 77 -16.56 -5.65 -3.36
N ASP A 78 -17.19 -6.46 -4.22
CA ASP A 78 -18.25 -7.39 -3.81
C ASP A 78 -17.76 -8.40 -2.76
N ARG A 79 -16.54 -8.92 -2.94
CA ARG A 79 -15.92 -9.85 -1.96
C ARG A 79 -15.58 -9.17 -0.65
N LEU A 80 -15.07 -7.94 -0.69
CA LEU A 80 -14.77 -7.16 0.51
C LEU A 80 -16.04 -6.78 1.27
N GLU A 81 -17.11 -6.45 0.56
CA GLU A 81 -18.42 -6.15 1.14
C GLU A 81 -19.03 -7.39 1.78
N ALA A 82 -19.00 -8.54 1.08
CA ALA A 82 -19.44 -9.82 1.61
C ALA A 82 -18.65 -10.26 2.87
N ALA A 83 -17.37 -9.89 2.95
CA ALA A 83 -16.54 -10.11 4.14
C ALA A 83 -16.76 -9.08 5.26
N GLY A 84 -17.64 -8.09 5.08
CA GLY A 84 -17.92 -7.05 6.07
C GLY A 84 -16.81 -6.01 6.24
N LEU A 85 -15.86 -5.93 5.31
CA LEU A 85 -14.69 -5.05 5.38
C LEU A 85 -14.87 -3.74 4.63
N LEU A 86 -15.85 -3.71 3.71
CA LEU A 86 -16.20 -2.60 2.86
C LEU A 86 -17.70 -2.40 2.89
N ARG A 87 -18.16 -1.17 2.67
CA ARG A 87 -19.54 -0.86 2.34
C ARG A 87 -19.62 0.20 1.24
N ARG A 88 -20.73 0.14 0.49
CA ARG A 88 -21.04 1.12 -0.53
C ARG A 88 -22.02 2.14 0.02
N HIS A 89 -21.71 3.41 -0.14
CA HIS A 89 -22.59 4.51 0.20
C HIS A 89 -23.13 5.19 -1.04
N VAL A 90 -24.46 5.31 -1.10
CA VAL A 90 -25.13 6.17 -2.08
C VAL A 90 -25.26 7.56 -1.45
N ARG A 91 -24.73 8.59 -2.11
CA ARG A 91 -24.85 9.97 -1.59
C ARG A 91 -26.31 10.41 -1.61
N PRO A 92 -26.84 10.97 -0.51
CA PRO A 92 -28.16 11.61 -0.50
C PRO A 92 -28.17 12.75 -1.53
N GLY A 93 -29.04 12.63 -2.57
CA GLY A 93 -29.15 13.64 -3.63
C GLY A 93 -28.49 13.29 -4.96
N ASP A 94 -27.54 12.37 -4.99
CA ASP A 94 -27.01 11.83 -6.25
C ASP A 94 -26.91 10.29 -6.23
N ARG A 95 -27.97 9.64 -6.72
CA ARG A 95 -28.03 8.16 -6.78
C ARG A 95 -27.04 7.53 -7.75
N ARG A 96 -26.29 8.35 -8.51
CA ARG A 96 -25.30 7.87 -9.48
C ARG A 96 -23.90 7.75 -8.91
N GLU A 97 -23.61 8.43 -7.79
CA GLU A 97 -22.31 8.39 -7.14
C GLU A 97 -22.31 7.40 -5.96
N VAL A 98 -21.81 6.20 -6.21
CA VAL A 98 -21.56 5.18 -5.19
C VAL A 98 -20.14 5.32 -4.70
N ARG A 99 -19.97 5.71 -3.43
CA ARG A 99 -18.67 5.80 -2.76
C ARG A 99 -18.35 4.50 -2.01
N LEU A 100 -17.07 4.21 -1.93
CA LEU A 100 -16.54 3.09 -1.18
C LEU A 100 -16.07 3.58 0.19
N GLU A 101 -16.41 2.83 1.23
CA GLU A 101 -15.97 3.12 2.61
C GLU A 101 -15.50 1.85 3.28
N VAL A 102 -14.33 1.91 3.93
CA VAL A 102 -13.82 0.81 4.75
C VAL A 102 -14.59 0.79 6.08
N THR A 103 -15.07 -0.38 6.48
CA THR A 103 -15.76 -0.55 7.77
C THR A 103 -14.78 -0.53 8.93
N ASP A 104 -15.27 -0.39 10.18
CA ASP A 104 -14.44 -0.50 11.37
C ASP A 104 -13.69 -1.85 11.43
N GLN A 105 -14.31 -2.93 10.94
CA GLN A 105 -13.66 -4.23 10.83
C GLN A 105 -12.54 -4.21 9.79
N GLY A 106 -12.73 -3.54 8.66
CA GLY A 106 -11.70 -3.34 7.65
C GLY A 106 -10.53 -2.49 8.16
N LEU A 107 -10.82 -1.42 8.91
CA LEU A 107 -9.79 -0.57 9.53
C LEU A 107 -8.98 -1.35 10.58
N ARG A 108 -9.63 -2.17 11.40
CA ARG A 108 -8.92 -3.06 12.34
C ARG A 108 -8.00 -4.04 11.62
N LEU A 109 -8.47 -4.66 10.54
CA LEU A 109 -7.64 -5.55 9.74
C LEU A 109 -6.39 -4.85 9.17
N LEU A 110 -6.55 -3.63 8.65
CA LEU A 110 -5.41 -2.83 8.16
C LEU A 110 -4.44 -2.45 9.30
N ALA A 111 -4.96 -2.14 10.49
CA ALA A 111 -4.13 -1.89 11.67
C ALA A 111 -3.35 -3.15 12.06
N ASP A 112 -3.96 -4.33 12.06
CA ASP A 112 -3.29 -5.60 12.34
C ASP A 112 -2.16 -5.89 11.35
N VAL A 113 -2.36 -5.61 10.04
CA VAL A 113 -1.29 -5.73 9.03
C VAL A 113 -0.14 -4.79 9.36
N THR A 114 -0.43 -3.55 9.72
CA THR A 114 0.58 -2.55 10.07
C THR A 114 1.37 -2.96 11.31
N GLU A 115 0.71 -3.45 12.34
CA GLU A 115 1.35 -3.94 13.57
C GLU A 115 2.28 -5.13 13.30
N ARG A 116 1.84 -6.09 12.49
CA ARG A 116 2.68 -7.22 12.09
C ARG A 116 3.90 -6.79 11.31
N LEU A 117 3.71 -5.89 10.33
CA LEU A 117 4.81 -5.33 9.55
C LEU A 117 5.78 -4.57 10.44
N SER A 118 5.28 -3.77 11.40
CA SER A 118 6.11 -3.04 12.36
C SER A 118 6.96 -3.97 13.22
N ALA A 119 6.40 -5.09 13.68
CA ALA A 119 7.15 -6.09 14.43
C ALA A 119 8.30 -6.70 13.58
N TYR A 120 8.01 -7.12 12.34
CA TYR A 120 9.04 -7.65 11.45
C TYR A 120 10.14 -6.65 11.11
N LEU A 121 9.77 -5.38 10.93
CA LEU A 121 10.75 -4.31 10.69
C LEU A 121 11.58 -4.01 11.93
N ALA A 122 10.99 -4.04 13.12
CA ALA A 122 11.72 -3.86 14.38
C ALA A 122 12.78 -4.96 14.54
N ASP A 123 12.41 -6.22 14.36
CA ASP A 123 13.33 -7.36 14.42
C ASP A 123 14.47 -7.22 13.40
N ALA A 124 14.15 -6.84 12.17
CA ALA A 124 15.15 -6.62 11.12
C ALA A 124 16.10 -5.45 11.43
N LEU A 125 15.62 -4.45 12.16
CA LEU A 125 16.39 -3.26 12.53
C LEU A 125 17.23 -3.46 13.82
N GLU A 126 17.01 -4.52 14.58
CA GLU A 126 17.81 -4.77 15.82
C GLU A 126 19.31 -4.85 15.54
N ALA A 127 19.70 -5.46 14.43
CA ALA A 127 21.09 -5.57 14.01
C ALA A 127 21.69 -4.28 13.41
N VAL A 128 20.87 -3.24 13.19
CA VAL A 128 21.32 -1.96 12.59
C VAL A 128 21.75 -1.00 13.70
N PRO A 129 22.96 -0.40 13.62
CA PRO A 129 23.41 0.60 14.58
C PRO A 129 22.45 1.79 14.71
N PRO A 130 22.28 2.38 15.92
CA PRO A 130 21.28 3.43 16.17
C PRO A 130 21.41 4.67 15.28
N ASP A 131 22.65 5.08 14.97
CA ASP A 131 22.93 6.22 14.07
C ASP A 131 22.42 5.98 12.65
N ARG A 132 22.53 4.74 12.16
CA ARG A 132 22.02 4.33 10.86
C ARG A 132 20.50 4.22 10.83
N ARG A 133 19.89 3.74 11.92
CA ARG A 133 18.42 3.72 12.06
C ARG A 133 17.85 5.13 11.97
N LEU A 134 18.45 6.09 12.67
CA LEU A 134 18.01 7.48 12.65
C LEU A 134 18.09 8.08 11.25
N ARG A 135 19.15 7.79 10.49
CA ARG A 135 19.29 8.22 9.10
C ARG A 135 18.22 7.62 8.20
N LEU A 136 17.90 6.32 8.38
CA LEU A 136 16.85 5.65 7.63
C LEU A 136 15.50 6.29 7.90
N GLU A 137 15.17 6.57 9.17
CA GLU A 137 13.93 7.27 9.54
C GLU A 137 13.82 8.64 8.89
N GLN A 138 14.90 9.41 8.84
CA GLN A 138 14.94 10.72 8.19
C GLN A 138 14.67 10.62 6.69
N VAL A 139 15.29 9.64 6.00
CA VAL A 139 15.08 9.42 4.56
C VAL A 139 13.64 9.00 4.27
N LEU A 140 13.10 8.05 5.05
CA LEU A 140 11.72 7.59 4.88
C LEU A 140 10.70 8.71 5.12
N ARG A 141 10.94 9.57 6.11
CA ARG A 141 10.10 10.74 6.38
C ARG A 141 10.11 11.72 5.21
N ALA A 142 11.28 12.03 4.66
CA ALA A 142 11.40 12.91 3.50
C ALA A 142 10.66 12.36 2.26
N VAL A 143 10.69 11.04 2.03
CA VAL A 143 9.93 10.41 0.95
C VAL A 143 8.41 10.53 1.18
N GLN A 144 7.94 10.33 2.41
CA GLN A 144 6.51 10.46 2.74
C GLN A 144 6.00 11.90 2.57
N GLU A 145 6.81 12.88 2.94
CA GLU A 145 6.49 14.31 2.76
C GLU A 145 6.40 14.69 1.28
N ALA A 146 7.31 14.17 0.44
CA ALA A 146 7.29 14.39 -1.00
C ALA A 146 6.06 13.79 -1.68
N ASP A 147 5.60 12.60 -1.24
CA ASP A 147 4.37 11.96 -1.77
C ASP A 147 3.10 12.72 -1.34
N GLY A 148 3.11 13.36 -0.15
CA GLY A 148 2.00 14.16 0.36
C GLY A 148 1.76 15.45 -0.43
N GLU A 149 2.81 16.10 -0.92
CA GLU A 149 2.72 17.35 -1.70
C GLU A 149 2.25 17.11 -3.15
N GLY A 150 2.51 15.92 -3.71
CA GLY A 150 2.09 15.57 -5.08
C GLY A 150 0.59 15.28 -5.24
N SER A 151 -0.15 15.08 -4.16
CA SER A 151 -1.57 14.74 -4.18
C SER A 151 -2.53 15.94 -4.06
N GLY A 152 -2.00 17.17 -3.99
CA GLY A 152 -2.77 18.40 -3.74
C GLY A 152 -3.05 19.27 -4.96
N GLN A 153 -2.59 18.92 -6.16
CA GLN A 153 -2.81 19.69 -7.39
C GLN A 153 -3.37 18.80 -8.50
N GLY A 154 -4.69 18.69 -8.52
CA GLY A 154 -5.43 18.06 -9.61
C GLY A 154 -6.93 18.30 -9.45
#